data_97dccf713a4db1cbbf76bbe8701d1d12
#
_entry.id   97dccf713a4db1cbbf76bbe8701d1d12
#
_cell.length_a   1.000
_cell.length_b   1.000
_cell.length_c   1.000
_cell.angle_alpha   90.00
_cell.angle_beta   90.00
_cell.angle_gamma   90.00
#
_symmetry.space_group_name_H-M   'P 1'
#
loop_
_entity.id
_entity.type
_entity.pdbx_description
1 polymer ?
#
loop_
_entity_poly.entity_id
_entity_poly.type
_entity_poly.pdbx_seq_one_letter_code
_entity_poly.pdbx_strand_id
1 'polypeptide(L)'
;HCISSAASDVYKRQETYNKENYENLHAYGPKSNYDYHTTAHDRAMDAGIDDVGLGVLYGLDSYEYEFIGQLMHAEHLEAKYNVGPHTISVPRIQPGDDVDVDDFENALDDDVFEKVVACIRIAAPYTGMIVSTRESEAMRARLLDLGISQISGGSKTSVGGYTANVTEGSDQFELSDNRTLDEVVDWLIEKDHIPSFCTACYRKGRTGEVFMEMVKNVGIGNICQPNALVTLKEYGEDYASEKTRADINALIKKEIGSIPDKDVREGTKDNLAAVEKGKRDLYI
;
A
#
# COMPACT_ATOMS: atom_id res chain seq x y z
N HIS A 1 3.99 24.35 4.29
CA HIS A 1 3.60 23.99 2.94
C HIS A 1 4.38 22.76 2.43
N CYS A 2 3.91 21.59 2.81
CA CYS A 2 4.27 20.36 2.11
C CYS A 2 3.22 20.10 1.02
N ILE A 3 3.27 20.83 -0.08
CA ILE A 3 2.24 20.72 -1.11
C ILE A 3 2.74 20.01 -2.37
N SER A 4 4.05 19.92 -2.60
CA SER A 4 4.52 19.43 -3.90
C SER A 4 4.78 17.93 -3.97
N SER A 5 5.10 17.26 -2.88
CA SER A 5 5.34 15.81 -2.90
C SER A 5 4.07 14.96 -2.74
N ALA A 6 2.99 15.54 -2.21
CA ALA A 6 1.71 14.86 -2.07
C ALA A 6 0.87 14.81 -3.35
N ALA A 7 1.27 15.53 -4.40
CA ALA A 7 0.54 15.62 -5.66
C ALA A 7 1.10 14.69 -6.76
N SER A 8 2.09 13.87 -6.45
CA SER A 8 2.69 12.95 -7.43
C SER A 8 1.98 11.61 -7.53
N ASP A 9 1.02 11.34 -6.65
CA ASP A 9 0.25 10.09 -6.64
C ASP A 9 -1.23 10.36 -6.38
N VAL A 10 -2.11 9.79 -7.21
CA VAL A 10 -3.57 9.81 -7.02
C VAL A 10 -4.08 8.41 -6.78
N TYR A 11 -4.54 8.20 -5.56
CA TYR A 11 -5.11 6.96 -5.12
C TYR A 11 -6.64 7.05 -5.10
N LYS A 12 -7.29 6.23 -5.92
CA LYS A 12 -8.76 6.23 -6.00
C LYS A 12 -9.32 4.84 -6.18
N ARG A 13 -10.33 4.50 -5.36
CA ARG A 13 -11.12 3.29 -5.55
C ARG A 13 -12.19 3.53 -6.60
N GLN A 14 -12.35 2.56 -7.50
CA GLN A 14 -13.44 2.55 -8.47
C GLN A 14 -14.79 2.22 -7.81
N GLU A 15 -14.79 1.60 -6.65
CA GLU A 15 -15.89 0.97 -5.94
C GLU A 15 -16.33 -0.32 -6.66
N THR A 16 -17.09 -0.25 -7.75
CA THR A 16 -17.41 -1.36 -8.64
C THR A 16 -17.24 -0.96 -10.10
N TYR A 17 -16.87 -1.88 -10.97
CA TYR A 17 -16.82 -1.68 -12.43
C TYR A 17 -18.18 -1.95 -13.09
N ASN A 18 -19.15 -2.57 -12.40
CA ASN A 18 -20.51 -2.72 -12.89
C ASN A 18 -21.24 -1.38 -12.84
N LYS A 19 -21.50 -0.79 -14.01
CA LYS A 19 -22.11 0.54 -14.13
C LYS A 19 -23.50 0.61 -13.53
N GLU A 20 -24.34 -0.40 -13.79
CA GLU A 20 -25.71 -0.44 -13.29
C GLU A 20 -25.74 -0.53 -11.76
N ASN A 21 -24.92 -1.42 -11.19
CA ASN A 21 -24.78 -1.55 -9.75
C ASN A 21 -24.19 -0.28 -9.12
N TYR A 22 -23.18 0.32 -9.77
CA TYR A 22 -22.61 1.59 -9.32
C TYR A 22 -23.65 2.70 -9.23
N GLU A 23 -24.48 2.88 -10.27
CA GLU A 23 -25.51 3.92 -10.33
C GLU A 23 -26.60 3.69 -9.27
N ASN A 24 -26.93 2.43 -8.95
CA ASN A 24 -27.85 2.07 -7.88
C ASN A 24 -27.28 2.40 -6.49
N LEU A 25 -26.01 2.09 -6.25
CA LEU A 25 -25.33 2.35 -4.98
C LEU A 25 -25.04 3.85 -4.77
N HIS A 26 -24.82 4.59 -5.85
CA HIS A 26 -24.46 6.02 -5.81
C HIS A 26 -25.50 6.89 -6.51
N ALA A 27 -26.77 6.69 -6.18
CA ALA A 27 -27.92 7.33 -6.84
C ALA A 27 -27.87 8.88 -6.81
N TYR A 28 -27.13 9.48 -5.89
CA TYR A 28 -26.99 10.95 -5.74
C TYR A 28 -25.65 11.35 -5.13
N GLY A 29 -25.34 12.64 -5.22
CA GLY A 29 -24.12 13.21 -4.66
C GLY A 29 -22.92 13.24 -5.63
N PRO A 30 -21.73 13.65 -5.17
CA PRO A 30 -20.56 13.86 -6.04
C PRO A 30 -20.07 12.60 -6.77
N LYS A 31 -20.38 11.41 -6.25
CA LYS A 31 -20.01 10.12 -6.83
C LYS A 31 -21.03 9.57 -7.83
N SER A 32 -22.21 10.21 -8.04
CA SER A 32 -23.28 9.62 -8.85
C SER A 32 -22.94 9.47 -10.35
N ASN A 33 -21.93 10.13 -10.85
CA ASN A 33 -21.51 10.04 -12.25
C ASN A 33 -20.45 8.97 -12.44
N TYR A 34 -20.85 7.80 -12.90
CA TYR A 34 -19.98 6.66 -13.16
C TYR A 34 -18.84 6.99 -14.14
N ASP A 35 -19.17 7.58 -15.29
CA ASP A 35 -18.17 7.85 -16.33
C ASP A 35 -17.13 8.88 -15.86
N TYR A 36 -17.58 9.90 -15.12
CA TYR A 36 -16.66 10.86 -14.49
C TYR A 36 -15.79 10.20 -13.41
N HIS A 37 -16.36 9.24 -12.67
CA HIS A 37 -15.62 8.52 -11.64
C HIS A 37 -14.58 7.58 -12.25
N THR A 38 -14.95 6.79 -13.23
CA THR A 38 -14.08 5.80 -13.89
C THR A 38 -12.89 6.45 -14.60
N THR A 39 -13.09 7.61 -15.24
CA THR A 39 -12.02 8.35 -15.93
C THR A 39 -11.21 9.28 -15.03
N ALA A 40 -11.27 9.12 -13.70
CA ALA A 40 -10.55 10.00 -12.78
C ALA A 40 -9.02 9.87 -12.90
N HIS A 41 -8.52 8.65 -13.09
CA HIS A 41 -7.10 8.40 -13.28
C HIS A 41 -6.59 8.99 -14.59
N ASP A 42 -7.35 8.87 -15.68
CA ASP A 42 -7.03 9.52 -16.95
C ASP A 42 -6.85 11.02 -16.77
N ARG A 43 -7.81 11.68 -16.11
CA ARG A 43 -7.72 13.13 -15.88
C ARG A 43 -6.55 13.53 -14.97
N ALA A 44 -6.20 12.67 -14.01
CA ALA A 44 -5.04 12.91 -13.16
C ALA A 44 -3.73 12.82 -13.97
N MET A 45 -3.58 11.78 -14.79
CA MET A 45 -2.40 11.58 -15.63
C MET A 45 -2.33 12.63 -16.75
N ASP A 46 -3.45 13.00 -17.38
CA ASP A 46 -3.53 14.10 -18.35
C ASP A 46 -3.13 15.46 -17.72
N ALA A 47 -3.31 15.61 -16.40
CA ALA A 47 -2.88 16.79 -15.64
C ALA A 47 -1.42 16.72 -15.14
N GLY A 48 -0.68 15.67 -15.50
CA GLY A 48 0.75 15.50 -15.17
C GLY A 48 1.02 14.83 -13.84
N ILE A 49 0.06 14.05 -13.30
CA ILE A 49 0.31 13.18 -12.16
C ILE A 49 0.94 11.88 -12.69
N ASP A 50 2.12 11.55 -12.18
CA ASP A 50 2.94 10.46 -12.71
C ASP A 50 2.48 9.09 -12.20
N ASP A 51 1.97 9.01 -10.99
CA ASP A 51 1.59 7.75 -10.35
C ASP A 51 0.13 7.73 -9.94
N VAL A 52 -0.56 6.63 -10.23
CA VAL A 52 -1.96 6.42 -9.82
C VAL A 52 -2.12 5.06 -9.13
N GLY A 53 -3.05 5.02 -8.19
CA GLY A 53 -3.40 3.78 -7.47
C GLY A 53 -4.84 3.36 -7.76
N LEU A 54 -5.00 2.12 -8.22
CA LEU A 54 -6.30 1.51 -8.44
C LEU A 54 -6.83 0.81 -7.19
N GLY A 55 -8.13 0.56 -7.17
CA GLY A 55 -8.78 -0.29 -6.19
C GLY A 55 -10.25 -0.47 -6.49
N VAL A 56 -10.76 -1.65 -6.20
CA VAL A 56 -12.17 -1.97 -6.25
C VAL A 56 -12.60 -2.49 -4.87
N LEU A 57 -13.84 -2.27 -4.48
CA LEU A 57 -14.37 -2.82 -3.24
C LEU A 57 -15.01 -4.18 -3.54
N TYR A 58 -14.26 -5.24 -3.33
CA TYR A 58 -14.73 -6.61 -3.56
C TYR A 58 -15.90 -6.94 -2.63
N GLY A 59 -16.95 -7.50 -3.21
CA GLY A 59 -18.20 -7.83 -2.53
C GLY A 59 -19.38 -6.93 -2.92
N LEU A 60 -19.17 -5.83 -3.64
CA LEU A 60 -20.26 -5.04 -4.22
C LEU A 60 -20.85 -5.69 -5.46
N ASP A 61 -20.05 -6.41 -6.23
CA ASP A 61 -20.46 -7.20 -7.40
C ASP A 61 -19.65 -8.50 -7.46
N SER A 62 -19.88 -9.36 -8.48
CA SER A 62 -19.12 -10.60 -8.61
C SER A 62 -17.63 -10.33 -8.69
N TYR A 63 -16.83 -11.07 -7.93
CA TYR A 63 -15.39 -10.84 -7.85
C TYR A 63 -14.69 -11.11 -9.19
N GLU A 64 -15.21 -11.99 -10.01
CA GLU A 64 -14.68 -12.26 -11.35
C GLU A 64 -14.83 -11.05 -12.26
N TYR A 65 -16.00 -10.40 -12.23
CA TYR A 65 -16.26 -9.19 -13.00
C TYR A 65 -15.35 -8.04 -12.54
N GLU A 66 -15.28 -7.83 -11.23
CA GLU A 66 -14.44 -6.79 -10.63
C GLU A 66 -12.95 -7.01 -10.90
N PHE A 67 -12.48 -8.25 -10.81
CA PHE A 67 -11.10 -8.61 -11.12
C PHE A 67 -10.75 -8.31 -12.58
N ILE A 68 -11.59 -8.73 -13.52
CA ILE A 68 -11.37 -8.44 -14.95
C ILE A 68 -11.44 -6.94 -15.21
N GLY A 69 -12.42 -6.23 -14.66
CA GLY A 69 -12.55 -4.78 -14.79
C GLY A 69 -11.31 -4.04 -14.29
N GLN A 70 -10.76 -4.46 -13.15
CA GLN A 70 -9.56 -3.88 -12.57
C GLN A 70 -8.31 -4.12 -13.44
N LEU A 71 -8.16 -5.31 -14.01
CA LEU A 71 -7.05 -5.60 -14.93
C LEU A 71 -7.18 -4.82 -16.23
N MET A 72 -8.38 -4.75 -16.81
CA MET A 72 -8.62 -3.94 -18.02
C MET A 72 -8.32 -2.46 -17.78
N HIS A 73 -8.63 -1.93 -16.59
CA HIS A 73 -8.28 -0.56 -16.23
C HIS A 73 -6.76 -0.38 -16.10
N ALA A 74 -6.05 -1.33 -15.50
CA ALA A 74 -4.59 -1.32 -15.44
C ALA A 74 -3.95 -1.35 -16.84
N GLU A 75 -4.44 -2.21 -17.73
CA GLU A 75 -4.00 -2.30 -19.13
C GLU A 75 -4.32 -1.03 -19.91
N HIS A 76 -5.47 -0.41 -19.68
CA HIS A 76 -5.83 0.87 -20.30
C HIS A 76 -4.83 1.97 -19.93
N LEU A 77 -4.46 2.09 -18.66
CA LEU A 77 -3.49 3.08 -18.20
C LEU A 77 -2.10 2.82 -18.83
N GLU A 78 -1.67 1.56 -18.84
CA GLU A 78 -0.39 1.19 -19.46
C GLU A 78 -0.39 1.46 -20.98
N ALA A 79 -1.47 1.15 -21.68
CA ALA A 79 -1.58 1.36 -23.12
C ALA A 79 -1.63 2.86 -23.50
N LYS A 80 -2.28 3.69 -22.66
CA LYS A 80 -2.46 5.12 -22.96
C LYS A 80 -1.28 5.96 -22.49
N TYR A 81 -0.70 5.65 -21.34
CA TYR A 81 0.30 6.49 -20.68
C TYR A 81 1.68 5.84 -20.56
N ASN A 82 1.84 4.60 -21.03
CA ASN A 82 3.03 3.77 -20.82
C ASN A 82 3.38 3.53 -19.34
N VAL A 83 2.44 3.80 -18.47
CA VAL A 83 2.56 3.68 -17.01
C VAL A 83 1.36 2.90 -16.48
N GLY A 84 1.60 1.70 -15.94
CA GLY A 84 0.58 0.94 -15.21
C GLY A 84 0.35 1.51 -13.80
N PRO A 85 -0.62 0.98 -13.06
CA PRO A 85 -0.88 1.46 -11.70
C PRO A 85 0.32 1.21 -10.79
N HIS A 86 0.75 2.27 -10.07
CA HIS A 86 1.80 2.17 -9.06
C HIS A 86 1.39 1.23 -7.93
N THR A 87 0.12 1.29 -7.54
CA THR A 87 -0.43 0.44 -6.49
C THR A 87 -1.82 -0.07 -6.84
N ILE A 88 -2.15 -1.24 -6.30
CA ILE A 88 -3.51 -1.80 -6.30
C ILE A 88 -3.92 -2.06 -4.86
N SER A 89 -5.03 -1.47 -4.45
CA SER A 89 -5.66 -1.76 -3.16
C SER A 89 -6.70 -2.86 -3.32
N VAL A 90 -6.73 -3.75 -2.36
CA VAL A 90 -7.62 -4.92 -2.37
C VAL A 90 -8.56 -4.91 -1.16
N PRO A 91 -9.42 -3.90 -0.98
CA PRO A 91 -10.44 -3.94 0.06
C PRO A 91 -11.56 -4.89 -0.34
N ARG A 92 -12.14 -5.57 0.66
CA ARG A 92 -13.41 -6.27 0.52
C ARG A 92 -14.43 -5.71 1.52
N ILE A 93 -15.71 -6.02 1.32
CA ILE A 93 -16.77 -5.70 2.29
C ILE A 93 -16.41 -6.36 3.62
N GLN A 94 -16.43 -5.56 4.68
CA GLN A 94 -16.21 -5.98 6.06
C GLN A 94 -17.29 -5.35 6.94
N PRO A 95 -17.61 -5.93 8.09
CA PRO A 95 -18.60 -5.37 9.02
C PRO A 95 -18.29 -3.92 9.39
N GLY A 96 -19.32 -3.14 9.64
CA GLY A 96 -19.24 -1.75 10.10
C GLY A 96 -20.54 -1.35 10.80
N ASP A 97 -20.59 -0.14 11.38
CA ASP A 97 -21.73 0.32 12.19
C ASP A 97 -23.09 0.18 11.46
N ASP A 98 -23.11 0.47 10.14
CA ASP A 98 -24.31 0.40 9.30
C ASP A 98 -24.16 -0.61 8.15
N VAL A 99 -23.20 -1.54 8.25
CA VAL A 99 -22.91 -2.53 7.20
C VAL A 99 -22.93 -3.93 7.78
N ASP A 100 -23.94 -4.71 7.40
CA ASP A 100 -23.96 -6.15 7.63
C ASP A 100 -23.44 -6.85 6.37
N VAL A 101 -22.44 -7.71 6.51
CA VAL A 101 -21.85 -8.45 5.37
C VAL A 101 -22.87 -9.39 4.74
N ASP A 102 -23.81 -9.91 5.51
CA ASP A 102 -24.86 -10.80 5.04
C ASP A 102 -25.87 -10.09 4.10
N ASP A 103 -25.90 -8.75 4.08
CA ASP A 103 -26.68 -7.97 3.11
C ASP A 103 -26.04 -7.95 1.70
N PHE A 104 -24.81 -8.43 1.56
CA PHE A 104 -24.06 -8.41 0.30
C PHE A 104 -23.89 -9.82 -0.28
N GLU A 105 -24.72 -10.15 -1.24
CA GLU A 105 -24.73 -11.47 -1.91
C GLU A 105 -23.36 -11.88 -2.49
N ASN A 106 -22.54 -10.89 -2.86
CA ASN A 106 -21.22 -11.08 -3.45
C ASN A 106 -20.06 -10.92 -2.44
N ALA A 107 -20.34 -10.88 -1.13
CA ALA A 107 -19.30 -10.78 -0.12
C ALA A 107 -18.33 -11.97 -0.22
N LEU A 108 -17.02 -11.70 -0.10
CA LEU A 108 -15.99 -12.72 -0.29
C LEU A 108 -15.64 -13.38 1.05
N ASP A 109 -15.64 -14.71 1.04
CA ASP A 109 -14.99 -15.47 2.09
C ASP A 109 -13.44 -15.35 2.00
N ASP A 110 -12.77 -15.88 3.01
CA ASP A 110 -11.31 -15.79 3.12
C ASP A 110 -10.59 -16.51 1.98
N ASP A 111 -11.05 -17.69 1.57
CA ASP A 111 -10.40 -18.52 0.55
C ASP A 111 -10.50 -17.87 -0.83
N VAL A 112 -11.66 -17.29 -1.16
CA VAL A 112 -11.87 -16.55 -2.41
C VAL A 112 -11.05 -15.26 -2.40
N PHE A 113 -11.00 -14.56 -1.28
CA PHE A 113 -10.22 -13.33 -1.16
C PHE A 113 -8.72 -13.57 -1.35
N GLU A 114 -8.15 -14.60 -0.72
CA GLU A 114 -6.75 -15.00 -0.92
C GLU A 114 -6.46 -15.34 -2.39
N LYS A 115 -7.38 -16.06 -3.04
CA LYS A 115 -7.26 -16.39 -4.47
C LYS A 115 -7.24 -15.14 -5.35
N VAL A 116 -8.13 -14.17 -5.09
CA VAL A 116 -8.16 -12.89 -5.83
C VAL A 116 -6.83 -12.16 -5.66
N VAL A 117 -6.32 -12.04 -4.44
CA VAL A 117 -5.02 -11.39 -4.16
C VAL A 117 -3.88 -12.07 -4.91
N ALA A 118 -3.81 -13.41 -4.86
CA ALA A 118 -2.79 -14.17 -5.58
C ALA A 118 -2.90 -13.98 -7.10
N CYS A 119 -4.11 -13.97 -7.65
CA CYS A 119 -4.34 -13.75 -9.08
C CYS A 119 -3.92 -12.34 -9.52
N ILE A 120 -4.22 -11.30 -8.72
CA ILE A 120 -3.78 -9.92 -9.00
C ILE A 120 -2.25 -9.85 -9.01
N ARG A 121 -1.57 -10.48 -8.03
CA ARG A 121 -0.10 -10.50 -7.97
C ARG A 121 0.53 -11.16 -9.20
N ILE A 122 -0.09 -12.22 -9.71
CA ILE A 122 0.39 -12.91 -10.92
C ILE A 122 0.14 -12.05 -12.17
N ALA A 123 -1.02 -11.42 -12.26
CA ALA A 123 -1.43 -10.63 -13.43
C ALA A 123 -0.69 -9.29 -13.52
N ALA A 124 -0.42 -8.63 -12.37
CA ALA A 124 0.28 -7.34 -12.29
C ALA A 124 1.49 -7.44 -11.34
N PRO A 125 2.57 -8.15 -11.73
CA PRO A 125 3.69 -8.44 -10.83
C PRO A 125 4.50 -7.20 -10.45
N TYR A 126 4.44 -6.14 -11.22
CA TYR A 126 5.17 -4.90 -11.03
C TYR A 126 4.51 -3.92 -10.04
N THR A 127 3.22 -4.08 -9.75
CA THR A 127 2.48 -3.13 -8.93
C THR A 127 2.66 -3.37 -7.42
N GLY A 128 2.62 -2.32 -6.62
CA GLY A 128 2.46 -2.42 -5.18
C GLY A 128 1.04 -2.90 -4.85
N MET A 129 0.87 -3.78 -3.87
CA MET A 129 -0.46 -4.23 -3.43
C MET A 129 -0.68 -3.88 -1.97
N ILE A 130 -1.81 -3.25 -1.67
CA ILE A 130 -2.11 -2.70 -0.34
C ILE A 130 -3.26 -3.46 0.31
N VAL A 131 -3.07 -3.87 1.56
CA VAL A 131 -4.12 -4.33 2.47
C VAL A 131 -4.23 -3.42 3.69
N SER A 132 -5.46 -3.15 4.12
CA SER A 132 -5.74 -2.28 5.25
C SER A 132 -5.89 -3.04 6.58
N THR A 133 -5.99 -2.29 7.68
CA THR A 133 -6.27 -2.79 9.03
C THR A 133 -7.70 -3.32 9.23
N ARG A 134 -8.55 -3.29 8.20
CA ARG A 134 -9.86 -3.97 8.21
C ARG A 134 -9.71 -5.49 8.22
N GLU A 135 -8.63 -6.02 7.65
CA GLU A 135 -8.32 -7.44 7.70
C GLU A 135 -7.64 -7.80 9.04
N SER A 136 -7.97 -8.99 9.54
CA SER A 136 -7.38 -9.51 10.75
C SER A 136 -5.87 -9.72 10.61
N GLU A 137 -5.15 -9.77 11.74
CA GLU A 137 -3.72 -10.08 11.76
C GLU A 137 -3.41 -11.40 11.02
N ALA A 138 -4.21 -12.44 11.27
CA ALA A 138 -4.03 -13.75 10.63
C ALA A 138 -4.21 -13.66 9.10
N MET A 139 -5.23 -12.96 8.63
CA MET A 139 -5.46 -12.74 7.20
C MET A 139 -4.31 -11.94 6.59
N ARG A 140 -3.90 -10.85 7.21
CA ARG A 140 -2.79 -10.00 6.73
C ARG A 140 -1.48 -10.79 6.62
N ALA A 141 -1.22 -11.72 7.56
CA ALA A 141 -0.06 -12.63 7.48
C ALA A 141 -0.12 -13.50 6.21
N ARG A 142 -1.25 -14.15 5.94
CA ARG A 142 -1.43 -14.98 4.74
C ARG A 142 -1.31 -14.16 3.44
N LEU A 143 -1.85 -12.95 3.44
CA LEU A 143 -1.79 -12.06 2.28
C LEU A 143 -0.37 -11.56 1.99
N LEU A 144 0.48 -11.35 2.99
CA LEU A 144 1.90 -11.06 2.80
C LEU A 144 2.61 -12.20 2.05
N ASP A 145 2.32 -13.45 2.42
CA ASP A 145 2.87 -14.64 1.73
C ASP A 145 2.37 -14.75 0.27
N LEU A 146 1.22 -14.19 -0.04
CA LEU A 146 0.62 -14.13 -1.39
C LEU A 146 1.07 -12.90 -2.20
N GLY A 147 1.90 -12.03 -1.63
CA GLY A 147 2.52 -10.93 -2.36
C GLY A 147 1.96 -9.54 -2.07
N ILE A 148 1.16 -9.36 -1.02
CA ILE A 148 0.90 -8.01 -0.51
C ILE A 148 2.25 -7.38 -0.12
N SER A 149 2.49 -6.17 -0.59
CA SER A 149 3.76 -5.45 -0.40
C SER A 149 3.62 -4.17 0.41
N GLN A 150 2.39 -3.73 0.68
CA GLN A 150 2.11 -2.54 1.47
C GLN A 150 0.98 -2.83 2.46
N ILE A 151 1.17 -2.41 3.71
CA ILE A 151 0.18 -2.58 4.76
C ILE A 151 0.01 -1.30 5.56
N SER A 152 -1.20 -1.07 6.07
CA SER A 152 -1.46 -0.01 7.04
C SER A 152 -1.10 -0.48 8.45
N GLY A 153 -0.62 0.41 9.30
CA GLY A 153 -0.36 0.15 10.72
C GLY A 153 -0.78 1.33 11.58
N GLY A 154 -1.28 1.07 12.78
CA GLY A 154 -1.70 2.11 13.72
C GLY A 154 -2.88 2.97 13.24
N SER A 155 -3.73 2.45 12.34
CA SER A 155 -4.86 3.20 11.79
C SER A 155 -5.90 3.52 12.85
N LYS A 156 -6.53 4.70 12.72
CA LYS A 156 -7.68 5.14 13.52
C LYS A 156 -8.76 5.64 12.57
N THR A 157 -10.00 5.20 12.79
CA THR A 157 -11.16 5.51 11.93
C THR A 157 -12.11 6.50 12.57
N SER A 158 -12.01 6.72 13.90
CA SER A 158 -12.77 7.70 14.62
C SER A 158 -12.32 9.13 14.33
N VAL A 159 -13.25 10.08 14.35
CA VAL A 159 -12.94 11.50 14.21
C VAL A 159 -12.05 11.94 15.38
N GLY A 160 -10.86 12.47 15.08
CA GLY A 160 -9.86 12.84 16.08
C GLY A 160 -9.12 11.65 16.71
N GLY A 161 -9.25 10.43 16.16
CA GLY A 161 -8.71 9.18 16.72
C GLY A 161 -7.20 9.15 16.97
N TYR A 162 -6.45 10.05 16.36
CA TYR A 162 -5.01 10.22 16.62
C TYR A 162 -4.70 11.19 17.76
N THR A 163 -5.71 11.79 18.38
CA THR A 163 -5.59 12.64 19.57
C THR A 163 -6.13 11.91 20.80
N ALA A 164 -5.62 12.21 21.98
CA ALA A 164 -5.87 11.47 23.23
C ALA A 164 -7.32 11.41 23.76
N ASN A 165 -8.27 12.10 23.13
CA ASN A 165 -9.66 12.22 23.58
C ASN A 165 -10.64 11.69 22.52
N VAL A 166 -10.73 10.38 22.37
CA VAL A 166 -11.72 9.76 21.48
C VAL A 166 -12.98 9.45 22.25
N THR A 167 -14.14 9.93 21.78
CA THR A 167 -15.47 9.49 22.23
C THR A 167 -15.75 8.12 21.61
N GLU A 168 -16.03 7.11 22.42
CA GLU A 168 -16.51 5.81 21.96
C GLU A 168 -17.74 5.98 21.04
N GLY A 169 -17.76 5.26 19.90
CA GLY A 169 -18.92 5.21 19.00
C GLY A 169 -18.89 6.16 17.79
N SER A 170 -17.70 6.66 17.38
CA SER A 170 -17.55 7.50 16.18
C SER A 170 -16.75 6.84 15.04
N ASP A 171 -16.60 5.53 15.08
CA ASP A 171 -15.81 4.81 14.08
C ASP A 171 -16.57 4.65 12.77
N GLN A 172 -15.98 5.07 11.65
CA GLN A 172 -16.60 4.92 10.32
C GLN A 172 -16.70 3.46 9.87
N PHE A 173 -15.86 2.60 10.41
CA PHE A 173 -15.84 1.14 10.21
C PHE A 173 -14.93 0.49 11.26
N GLU A 174 -15.23 -0.77 11.56
CA GLU A 174 -14.44 -1.56 12.48
C GLU A 174 -13.04 -1.87 11.94
N LEU A 175 -12.05 -1.79 12.83
CA LEU A 175 -10.68 -2.22 12.57
C LEU A 175 -10.47 -3.59 13.21
N SER A 176 -10.12 -4.58 12.41
CA SER A 176 -9.78 -5.92 12.90
C SER A 176 -8.36 -5.99 13.45
N ASP A 177 -7.48 -5.08 13.02
CA ASP A 177 -6.11 -4.95 13.51
C ASP A 177 -5.88 -3.57 14.12
N ASN A 178 -5.87 -3.52 15.44
CA ASN A 178 -5.74 -2.30 16.25
C ASN A 178 -4.32 -2.08 16.79
N ARG A 179 -3.34 -2.89 16.35
CA ARG A 179 -1.95 -2.77 16.78
C ARG A 179 -1.38 -1.40 16.46
N THR A 180 -0.51 -0.93 17.33
CA THR A 180 0.30 0.28 17.07
C THR A 180 1.25 0.06 15.88
N LEU A 181 1.79 1.14 15.34
CA LEU A 181 2.78 1.02 14.27
C LEU A 181 4.02 0.23 14.73
N ASP A 182 4.47 0.41 15.97
CA ASP A 182 5.63 -0.29 16.52
C ASP A 182 5.39 -1.81 16.61
N GLU A 183 4.21 -2.23 17.08
CA GLU A 183 3.82 -3.63 17.12
C GLU A 183 3.72 -4.25 15.71
N VAL A 184 3.26 -3.49 14.72
CA VAL A 184 3.19 -3.97 13.33
C VAL A 184 4.60 -4.08 12.72
N VAL A 185 5.49 -3.15 13.01
CA VAL A 185 6.89 -3.21 12.56
C VAL A 185 7.60 -4.44 13.16
N ASP A 186 7.45 -4.65 14.46
CA ASP A 186 8.01 -5.80 15.16
C ASP A 186 7.49 -7.14 14.59
N TRP A 187 6.18 -7.24 14.42
CA TRP A 187 5.53 -8.40 13.81
C TRP A 187 6.02 -8.70 12.38
N LEU A 188 6.28 -7.68 11.55
CA LEU A 188 6.84 -7.86 10.21
C LEU A 188 8.26 -8.42 10.29
N ILE A 189 9.07 -7.94 11.22
CA ILE A 189 10.43 -8.42 11.44
C ILE A 189 10.42 -9.89 11.89
N GLU A 190 9.52 -10.26 12.82
CA GLU A 190 9.32 -11.65 13.26
C GLU A 190 8.93 -12.59 12.10
N LYS A 191 8.30 -12.05 11.05
CA LYS A 191 7.93 -12.77 9.82
C LYS A 191 8.98 -12.68 8.69
N ASP A 192 10.19 -12.29 9.01
CA ASP A 192 11.30 -12.14 8.03
C ASP A 192 11.03 -11.11 6.91
N HIS A 193 10.17 -10.12 7.14
CA HIS A 193 9.99 -8.99 6.24
C HIS A 193 10.84 -7.80 6.66
N ILE A 194 11.24 -6.97 5.69
CA ILE A 194 11.94 -5.70 5.93
C ILE A 194 10.93 -4.55 5.83
N PRO A 195 10.44 -3.99 6.95
CA PRO A 195 9.59 -2.80 6.91
C PRO A 195 10.34 -1.63 6.27
N SER A 196 9.68 -0.86 5.40
CA SER A 196 10.28 0.27 4.69
C SER A 196 9.42 1.52 4.83
N PHE A 197 10.05 2.63 5.19
CA PHE A 197 9.47 3.97 5.21
C PHE A 197 10.04 4.85 4.09
N CYS A 198 10.62 4.24 3.04
CA CYS A 198 11.34 4.93 1.99
C CYS A 198 10.41 5.75 1.09
N THR A 199 10.78 7.01 0.87
CA THR A 199 10.16 7.93 -0.10
C THR A 199 11.17 8.47 -1.12
N ALA A 200 12.32 7.81 -1.27
CA ALA A 200 13.42 8.29 -2.11
C ALA A 200 13.04 8.44 -3.58
N CYS A 201 12.17 7.57 -4.11
CA CYS A 201 11.75 7.63 -5.51
C CYS A 201 11.09 8.97 -5.86
N TYR A 202 10.15 9.45 -5.02
CA TYR A 202 9.51 10.75 -5.21
C TYR A 202 10.51 11.92 -5.17
N ARG A 203 11.50 11.84 -4.30
CA ARG A 203 12.53 12.89 -4.14
C ARG A 203 13.55 12.91 -5.27
N LYS A 204 13.75 11.79 -5.94
CA LYS A 204 14.72 11.62 -7.03
C LYS A 204 14.06 11.70 -8.41
N GLY A 205 12.77 12.00 -8.50
CA GLY A 205 12.03 11.99 -9.77
C GLY A 205 11.96 10.60 -10.41
N ARG A 206 12.01 9.55 -9.60
CA ARG A 206 11.85 8.15 -10.03
C ARG A 206 10.38 7.76 -9.89
N THR A 207 9.51 8.41 -10.68
CA THR A 207 8.06 8.20 -10.73
C THR A 207 7.63 7.86 -12.15
N GLY A 208 6.38 7.46 -12.34
CA GLY A 208 5.82 7.19 -13.65
C GLY A 208 6.64 6.17 -14.47
N GLU A 209 6.94 6.53 -15.69
CA GLU A 209 7.69 5.68 -16.65
C GLU A 209 9.06 5.23 -16.10
N VAL A 210 9.80 6.14 -15.46
CA VAL A 210 11.12 5.84 -14.87
C VAL A 210 11.01 4.77 -13.80
N PHE A 211 9.99 4.86 -12.93
CA PHE A 211 9.75 3.84 -11.91
C PHE A 211 9.37 2.50 -12.53
N MET A 212 8.46 2.51 -13.52
CA MET A 212 8.03 1.28 -14.21
C MET A 212 9.18 0.56 -14.92
N GLU A 213 10.08 1.29 -15.57
CA GLU A 213 11.29 0.72 -16.15
C GLU A 213 12.21 0.07 -15.10
N MET A 214 12.39 0.73 -13.97
CA MET A 214 13.20 0.20 -12.86
C MET A 214 12.62 -1.10 -12.31
N VAL A 215 11.30 -1.16 -12.11
CA VAL A 215 10.61 -2.33 -11.56
C VAL A 215 10.64 -3.50 -12.54
N LYS A 216 10.41 -3.24 -13.82
CA LYS A 216 10.39 -4.26 -14.89
C LYS A 216 11.80 -4.82 -15.19
N ASN A 217 12.86 -4.04 -14.98
CA ASN A 217 14.25 -4.41 -15.34
C ASN A 217 15.11 -4.92 -14.17
N VAL A 218 14.51 -5.34 -13.05
CA VAL A 218 15.19 -5.99 -11.90
C VAL A 218 16.25 -5.12 -11.19
N GLY A 219 16.36 -3.83 -11.52
CA GLY A 219 17.27 -2.89 -10.85
C GLY A 219 16.88 -2.51 -9.42
N ILE A 220 15.66 -2.82 -9.03
CA ILE A 220 15.02 -2.38 -7.79
C ILE A 220 15.69 -2.90 -6.52
N GLY A 221 16.29 -4.11 -6.56
CA GLY A 221 16.94 -4.74 -5.41
C GLY A 221 18.15 -3.97 -4.87
N ASN A 222 18.89 -3.29 -5.75
CA ASN A 222 20.04 -2.46 -5.35
C ASN A 222 19.65 -1.05 -4.89
N ILE A 223 18.37 -0.71 -4.92
CA ILE A 223 17.84 0.60 -4.51
C ILE A 223 16.86 0.46 -3.35
N CYS A 224 15.85 -0.39 -3.49
CA CYS A 224 14.78 -0.49 -2.49
C CYS A 224 15.24 -1.15 -1.19
N GLN A 225 15.99 -2.25 -1.25
CA GLN A 225 16.48 -2.90 -0.03
C GLN A 225 17.45 -2.02 0.78
N PRO A 226 18.47 -1.38 0.19
CA PRO A 226 19.31 -0.43 0.91
C PRO A 226 18.52 0.68 1.59
N ASN A 227 17.61 1.32 0.85
CA ASN A 227 16.78 2.40 1.38
C ASN A 227 15.80 1.92 2.47
N ALA A 228 15.27 0.70 2.34
CA ALA A 228 14.44 0.10 3.38
C ALA A 228 15.23 -0.05 4.69
N LEU A 229 16.45 -0.59 4.64
CA LEU A 229 17.28 -0.76 5.82
C LEU A 229 17.66 0.58 6.47
N VAL A 230 17.97 1.61 5.67
CA VAL A 230 18.31 2.94 6.18
C VAL A 230 17.10 3.59 6.86
N THR A 231 15.94 3.60 6.21
CA THR A 231 14.73 4.21 6.79
C THR A 231 14.19 3.42 7.98
N LEU A 232 14.35 2.09 7.98
CA LEU A 232 14.04 1.27 9.16
C LEU A 232 14.96 1.58 10.33
N LYS A 233 16.26 1.82 10.09
CA LYS A 233 17.20 2.26 11.13
C LYS A 233 16.79 3.63 11.68
N GLU A 234 16.40 4.58 10.83
CA GLU A 234 15.89 5.89 11.28
C GLU A 234 14.66 5.73 12.19
N TYR A 235 13.69 4.90 11.79
CA TYR A 235 12.54 4.57 12.62
C TYR A 235 12.97 3.98 13.97
N GLY A 236 13.91 3.04 13.96
CA GLY A 236 14.45 2.40 15.16
C GLY A 236 15.07 3.38 16.15
N GLU A 237 15.75 4.39 15.66
CA GLU A 237 16.39 5.40 16.53
C GLU A 237 15.40 6.43 17.09
N ASP A 238 14.34 6.78 16.33
CA ASP A 238 13.49 7.90 16.68
C ASP A 238 12.19 7.50 17.36
N TYR A 239 11.64 6.31 17.04
CA TYR A 239 10.25 5.96 17.40
C TYR A 239 10.08 4.58 18.04
N ALA A 240 10.99 3.64 17.79
CA ALA A 240 10.80 2.26 18.20
C ALA A 240 10.99 2.05 19.71
N SER A 241 10.23 1.12 20.26
CA SER A 241 10.51 0.58 21.59
C SER A 241 11.89 -0.06 21.66
N GLU A 242 12.41 -0.30 22.88
CA GLU A 242 13.72 -0.94 23.05
C GLU A 242 13.77 -2.35 22.42
N LYS A 243 12.68 -3.11 22.52
CA LYS A 243 12.55 -4.43 21.89
C LYS A 243 12.62 -4.31 20.37
N THR A 244 11.73 -3.54 19.78
CA THR A 244 11.66 -3.35 18.31
C THR A 244 12.98 -2.81 17.76
N ARG A 245 13.65 -1.88 18.46
CA ARG A 245 14.98 -1.39 18.07
C ARG A 245 16.02 -2.49 18.06
N ALA A 246 16.02 -3.39 19.03
CA ALA A 246 16.94 -4.53 19.08
C ALA A 246 16.72 -5.47 17.88
N ASP A 247 15.46 -5.77 17.56
CA ASP A 247 15.08 -6.64 16.46
C ASP A 247 15.39 -5.98 15.09
N ILE A 248 15.17 -4.68 14.94
CA ILE A 248 15.64 -3.90 13.77
C ILE A 248 17.14 -4.04 13.55
N ASN A 249 17.94 -3.87 14.61
CA ASN A 249 19.40 -3.97 14.49
C ASN A 249 19.84 -5.40 14.13
N ALA A 250 19.18 -6.41 14.64
CA ALA A 250 19.43 -7.81 14.29
C ALA A 250 19.07 -8.10 12.82
N LEU A 251 17.93 -7.61 12.35
CA LEU A 251 17.49 -7.72 10.95
C LEU A 251 18.48 -7.02 10.00
N ILE A 252 18.86 -5.78 10.29
CA ILE A 252 19.84 -5.02 9.48
C ILE A 252 21.16 -5.79 9.37
N LYS A 253 21.66 -6.34 10.48
CA LYS A 253 22.89 -7.14 10.48
C LYS A 253 22.77 -8.41 9.62
N LYS A 254 21.60 -9.06 9.61
CA LYS A 254 21.31 -10.22 8.77
C LYS A 254 21.27 -9.82 7.29
N GLU A 255 20.56 -8.74 6.96
CA GLU A 255 20.18 -8.38 5.59
C GLU A 255 21.23 -7.55 4.83
N ILE A 256 22.11 -6.82 5.52
CA ILE A 256 23.11 -5.97 4.86
C ILE A 256 24.04 -6.75 3.92
N GLY A 257 24.30 -8.02 4.23
CA GLY A 257 25.15 -8.91 3.43
C GLY A 257 24.49 -9.38 2.13
N SER A 258 23.17 -9.34 2.02
CA SER A 258 22.42 -9.79 0.85
C SER A 258 22.32 -8.76 -0.27
N ILE A 259 22.74 -7.50 -0.03
CA ILE A 259 22.83 -6.46 -1.08
C ILE A 259 23.87 -6.90 -2.12
N PRO A 260 23.48 -7.14 -3.39
CA PRO A 260 24.37 -7.75 -4.37
C PRO A 260 25.57 -6.86 -4.72
N ASP A 261 25.32 -5.58 -4.99
CA ASP A 261 26.37 -4.64 -5.37
C ASP A 261 27.22 -4.25 -4.14
N LYS A 262 28.53 -4.37 -4.30
CA LYS A 262 29.49 -4.11 -3.21
C LYS A 262 29.54 -2.64 -2.83
N ASP A 263 29.53 -1.75 -3.81
CA ASP A 263 29.68 -0.29 -3.56
C ASP A 263 28.38 0.24 -2.93
N VAL A 264 27.22 -0.23 -3.39
CA VAL A 264 25.92 0.06 -2.78
C VAL A 264 25.87 -0.46 -1.34
N ARG A 265 26.35 -1.66 -1.09
CA ARG A 265 26.43 -2.24 0.26
C ARG A 265 27.31 -1.43 1.21
N GLU A 266 28.49 -1.01 0.78
CA GLU A 266 29.37 -0.16 1.60
C GLU A 266 28.75 1.22 1.83
N GLY A 267 28.18 1.86 0.80
CA GLY A 267 27.43 3.12 0.96
C GLY A 267 26.24 3.00 1.92
N THR A 268 25.56 1.84 1.92
CA THR A 268 24.48 1.58 2.88
C THR A 268 25.00 1.50 4.32
N LYS A 269 26.15 0.84 4.54
CA LYS A 269 26.81 0.80 5.87
C LYS A 269 27.19 2.19 6.35
N ASP A 270 27.71 3.03 5.46
CA ASP A 270 28.06 4.42 5.78
C ASP A 270 26.81 5.23 6.18
N ASN A 271 25.71 5.06 5.46
CA ASN A 271 24.44 5.70 5.78
C ASN A 271 23.89 5.20 7.14
N LEU A 272 23.90 3.90 7.41
CA LEU A 272 23.48 3.34 8.70
C LEU A 272 24.30 3.92 9.86
N ALA A 273 25.63 3.99 9.71
CA ALA A 273 26.51 4.59 10.71
C ALA A 273 26.27 6.12 10.88
N ALA A 274 25.84 6.79 9.82
CA ALA A 274 25.48 8.20 9.89
C ALA A 274 24.13 8.43 10.61
N VAL A 275 23.16 7.53 10.42
CA VAL A 275 21.88 7.53 11.17
C VAL A 275 22.14 7.37 12.67
N GLU A 276 23.01 6.46 13.09
CA GLU A 276 23.40 6.30 14.50
C GLU A 276 24.01 7.58 15.11
N LYS A 277 24.64 8.40 14.28
CA LYS A 277 25.20 9.71 14.67
C LYS A 277 24.19 10.86 14.56
N GLY A 278 22.91 10.55 14.37
CA GLY A 278 21.82 11.53 14.33
C GLY A 278 21.52 12.12 12.96
N LYS A 279 22.16 11.67 11.87
CA LYS A 279 21.73 12.07 10.53
C LYS A 279 20.41 11.39 10.17
N ARG A 280 19.60 12.09 9.39
CA ARG A 280 18.30 11.60 8.90
C ARG A 280 18.16 11.90 7.42
N ASP A 281 17.16 11.26 6.81
CA ASP A 281 16.78 11.52 5.44
C ASP A 281 17.84 11.10 4.43
N LEU A 282 18.51 9.99 4.74
CA LEU A 282 19.55 9.40 3.92
C LEU A 282 18.98 8.35 2.97
N TYR A 283 19.44 8.32 1.73
CA TYR A 283 19.04 7.34 0.72
C TYR A 283 20.13 7.12 -0.33
N ILE A 284 20.00 6.01 -1.07
CA ILE A 284 20.86 5.61 -2.17
C ILE A 284 20.28 6.09 -3.51
#